data_bde73686369d14193e3397237e49add8
#
_entry.id   bde73686369d14193e3397237e49add8
#
_cell.length_a   1.000
_cell.length_b   1.000
_cell.length_c   1.000
_cell.angle_alpha   90.00
_cell.angle_beta   90.00
_cell.angle_gamma   90.00
#
_symmetry.space_group_name_H-M   'P 1'
#
loop_
_entity.id
_entity.type
_entity.pdbx_description
1 polymer ?
#
loop_
_entity_poly.entity_id
_entity_poly.type
_entity_poly.pdbx_seq_one_letter_code
_entity_poly.pdbx_strand_id
1 'polypeptide(L)'
;MGDPRGFLKVRTRRELAERPVEERIKDWFDVHTESGLQSWTTEQAARCMDCGTPFCMSGCPLGNIIPEFNDLVRQEKWEDAYNRLSETNNFPEVTGRICPALCEAACVLGIHQPATMIQNDERTIIDQAWSLDYVKPLPPQRLTDQTVAVVGSGPSGLACAQQLTRAGHTVVVYERDDAIGGLMRYGIPNFKLDKRLIDRRVEQMEAEGTVFRTGVEIGKDISWDDLRSRYDAVVVAIGSTVPRDMKIPGRELKGIHFAMEFLPDATRRVYGVKPVNDITAEGKHVVIIGGGDTGSDCLGTSLRQGAKDVTVLQIMPQEPKERPANQPWPTFARLYKETSSMKEGFETQRAEYVYNTDSVNFEGSDEDKAKVKVENSTATEGFVADENGHVTGLKVVNVAPGENGPFTRQPGTERVIPADLVLISVGFLHPDTTTLVDQLPVDLDGRGNVARNDKFATSQDGVFACGDAGRGQSLVVWAISEGRSCAAAVDEYLTGSTELPAPIVASKHPMMLPR
;
A
#
# COMPACT_ATOMS: atom_id res chain seq x y z
N MET A 1 -10.09 -5.58 -30.45
CA MET A 1 -9.14 -4.52 -30.84
C MET A 1 -9.72 -3.19 -30.39
N GLY A 2 -8.92 -2.36 -29.69
CA GLY A 2 -9.32 -1.03 -29.20
C GLY A 2 -9.80 -0.10 -30.31
N ASP A 3 -10.41 1.05 -29.95
CA ASP A 3 -10.64 2.12 -30.91
C ASP A 3 -9.32 2.87 -31.17
N PRO A 4 -8.61 2.64 -32.29
CA PRO A 4 -7.29 3.24 -32.54
C PRO A 4 -7.35 4.76 -32.68
N ARG A 5 -8.55 5.36 -32.66
CA ARG A 5 -8.80 6.81 -32.74
C ARG A 5 -9.55 7.36 -31.52
N GLY A 6 -9.85 6.54 -30.51
CA GLY A 6 -10.57 6.98 -29.32
C GLY A 6 -9.88 8.12 -28.60
N PHE A 7 -8.57 8.04 -28.43
CA PHE A 7 -7.74 9.08 -27.79
C PHE A 7 -7.71 10.42 -28.59
N LEU A 8 -8.01 10.40 -29.87
CA LEU A 8 -8.13 11.63 -30.69
C LEU A 8 -9.47 12.32 -30.46
N LYS A 9 -10.52 11.57 -30.13
CA LYS A 9 -11.87 12.07 -29.85
C LYS A 9 -11.97 12.52 -28.38
N VAL A 10 -11.46 11.72 -27.47
CA VAL A 10 -11.50 11.96 -26.01
C VAL A 10 -10.10 12.36 -25.53
N ARG A 11 -9.82 13.65 -25.56
CA ARG A 11 -8.48 14.19 -25.25
C ARG A 11 -8.27 14.45 -23.76
N THR A 12 -9.34 14.72 -23.04
CA THR A 12 -9.29 15.06 -21.61
C THR A 12 -9.42 13.81 -20.75
N ARG A 13 -8.57 13.70 -19.75
CA ARG A 13 -8.74 12.72 -18.67
C ARG A 13 -9.76 13.26 -17.67
N ARG A 14 -10.70 12.44 -17.29
CA ARG A 14 -11.59 12.71 -16.14
C ARG A 14 -10.89 12.32 -14.84
N GLU A 15 -11.37 12.85 -13.75
CA GLU A 15 -10.99 12.42 -12.40
C GLU A 15 -12.23 11.88 -11.70
N LEU A 16 -12.02 10.93 -10.78
CA LEU A 16 -13.10 10.47 -9.90
C LEU A 16 -13.55 11.66 -9.04
N ALA A 17 -14.85 11.90 -9.01
CA ALA A 17 -15.40 12.94 -8.16
C ALA A 17 -15.20 12.55 -6.70
N GLU A 18 -14.59 13.44 -5.93
CA GLU A 18 -14.50 13.34 -4.49
C GLU A 18 -15.74 13.94 -3.84
N ARG A 19 -16.16 13.38 -2.72
CA ARG A 19 -17.22 13.94 -1.88
C ARG A 19 -16.77 15.27 -1.30
N PRO A 20 -17.69 16.26 -1.07
CA PRO A 20 -17.34 17.51 -0.43
C PRO A 20 -16.58 17.30 0.89
N VAL A 21 -15.54 18.11 1.14
CA VAL A 21 -14.68 17.94 2.32
C VAL A 21 -15.49 18.09 3.62
N GLU A 22 -16.43 19.05 3.66
CA GLU A 22 -17.30 19.30 4.82
C GLU A 22 -18.21 18.13 5.19
N GLU A 23 -18.45 17.19 4.24
CA GLU A 23 -19.22 15.97 4.47
C GLU A 23 -18.30 14.82 4.85
N ARG A 24 -17.32 14.50 3.98
CA ARG A 24 -16.50 13.30 4.09
C ARG A 24 -15.58 13.27 5.31
N ILE A 25 -15.23 14.43 5.85
CA ILE A 25 -14.41 14.54 7.07
C ILE A 25 -15.16 14.12 8.34
N LYS A 26 -16.48 14.00 8.27
CA LYS A 26 -17.36 13.63 9.41
C LYS A 26 -17.63 12.14 9.49
N ASP A 27 -17.17 11.38 8.50
CA ASP A 27 -17.41 9.95 8.41
C ASP A 27 -16.15 9.19 7.95
N TRP A 28 -16.30 7.86 7.82
CA TRP A 28 -15.21 6.96 7.43
C TRP A 28 -15.49 6.24 6.10
N PHE A 29 -16.47 6.71 5.32
CA PHE A 29 -16.78 6.16 4.01
C PHE A 29 -15.75 6.59 2.96
N ASP A 30 -15.73 5.91 1.81
CA ASP A 30 -14.86 6.22 0.68
C ASP A 30 -14.90 7.73 0.36
N VAL A 31 -13.74 8.30 0.15
CA VAL A 31 -13.59 9.74 -0.18
C VAL A 31 -14.22 10.10 -1.52
N HIS A 32 -14.36 9.14 -2.42
CA HIS A 32 -15.01 9.35 -3.70
C HIS A 32 -16.53 9.19 -3.57
N THR A 33 -17.26 9.85 -4.45
CA THR A 33 -18.68 9.56 -4.65
C THR A 33 -18.85 8.10 -5.01
N GLU A 34 -19.99 7.49 -4.60
CA GLU A 34 -20.20 6.04 -4.70
C GLU A 34 -19.65 5.45 -5.99
N SER A 35 -18.92 4.36 -5.83
CA SER A 35 -18.40 3.56 -6.91
C SER A 35 -19.56 2.93 -7.65
N GLY A 36 -19.82 3.38 -8.80
CA GLY A 36 -20.71 2.78 -9.76
C GLY A 36 -20.15 3.08 -11.14
N LEU A 37 -20.73 2.46 -12.14
CA LEU A 37 -20.44 2.78 -13.50
C LEU A 37 -20.72 4.27 -13.74
N GLN A 38 -19.67 5.04 -13.88
CA GLN A 38 -19.82 6.44 -14.29
C GLN A 38 -20.17 6.48 -15.76
N SER A 39 -21.09 7.38 -16.15
CA SER A 39 -21.55 7.52 -17.54
C SER A 39 -20.42 7.78 -18.56
N TRP A 40 -19.27 8.22 -18.08
CA TRP A 40 -18.09 8.52 -18.89
C TRP A 40 -17.00 7.42 -18.84
N THR A 41 -17.17 6.32 -18.08
CA THR A 41 -16.12 5.29 -17.92
C THR A 41 -15.77 4.64 -19.26
N THR A 42 -16.76 4.25 -20.05
CA THR A 42 -16.55 3.63 -21.36
C THR A 42 -15.89 4.59 -22.36
N GLU A 43 -16.22 5.88 -22.29
CA GLU A 43 -15.56 6.94 -23.06
C GLU A 43 -14.09 7.09 -22.66
N GLN A 44 -13.77 7.06 -21.35
CA GLN A 44 -12.38 7.15 -20.86
C GLN A 44 -11.56 5.91 -21.22
N ALA A 45 -12.14 4.71 -21.14
CA ALA A 45 -11.48 3.47 -21.58
C ALA A 45 -11.14 3.49 -23.08
N ALA A 46 -11.96 4.17 -23.92
CA ALA A 46 -11.70 4.36 -25.34
C ALA A 46 -10.43 5.19 -25.62
N ARG A 47 -9.83 5.85 -24.64
CA ARG A 47 -8.54 6.54 -24.79
C ARG A 47 -7.35 5.57 -24.90
N CYS A 48 -7.53 4.30 -24.61
CA CYS A 48 -6.51 3.28 -24.81
C CYS A 48 -6.21 3.13 -26.32
N MET A 49 -4.93 3.29 -26.69
CA MET A 49 -4.48 3.22 -28.09
C MET A 49 -4.27 1.78 -28.58
N ASP A 50 -4.42 0.78 -27.73
CA ASP A 50 -4.12 -0.63 -28.04
C ASP A 50 -2.72 -0.80 -28.66
N CYS A 51 -1.70 -0.35 -27.92
CA CYS A 51 -0.32 -0.28 -28.40
C CYS A 51 0.24 -1.68 -28.71
N GLY A 52 0.89 -1.86 -29.87
CA GLY A 52 1.59 -3.10 -30.21
C GLY A 52 2.74 -3.46 -29.24
N THR A 53 3.28 -2.46 -28.52
CA THR A 53 4.18 -2.65 -27.38
C THR A 53 3.57 -1.93 -26.17
N PRO A 54 2.77 -2.61 -25.36
CA PRO A 54 2.02 -2.00 -24.26
C PRO A 54 2.90 -1.83 -23.02
N PHE A 55 3.61 -0.70 -22.91
CA PHE A 55 4.45 -0.38 -21.75
C PHE A 55 3.68 -0.37 -20.42
N CYS A 56 2.38 -0.11 -20.44
CA CYS A 56 1.52 -0.23 -19.28
C CYS A 56 1.53 -1.65 -18.67
N MET A 57 1.56 -2.70 -19.50
CA MET A 57 1.70 -4.08 -19.04
C MET A 57 3.07 -4.33 -18.42
N SER A 58 4.14 -3.84 -19.06
CA SER A 58 5.51 -3.97 -18.51
C SER A 58 5.72 -3.16 -17.23
N GLY A 59 5.00 -2.05 -17.07
CA GLY A 59 5.01 -1.23 -15.85
C GLY A 59 4.21 -1.85 -14.69
N CYS A 60 3.29 -2.76 -14.99
CA CYS A 60 2.50 -3.47 -13.99
C CYS A 60 3.22 -4.74 -13.53
N PRO A 61 3.57 -4.90 -12.24
CA PRO A 61 4.19 -6.13 -11.74
C PRO A 61 3.35 -7.39 -11.93
N LEU A 62 2.03 -7.26 -11.97
CA LEU A 62 1.10 -8.35 -12.25
C LEU A 62 1.05 -8.73 -13.73
N GLY A 63 1.55 -7.85 -14.61
CA GLY A 63 1.45 -8.07 -16.05
C GLY A 63 0.00 -7.99 -16.56
N ASN A 64 -0.86 -7.18 -15.92
CA ASN A 64 -2.27 -7.02 -16.31
C ASN A 64 -2.41 -6.76 -17.80
N ILE A 65 -3.34 -7.46 -18.45
CA ILE A 65 -3.56 -7.38 -19.90
C ILE A 65 -4.43 -6.16 -20.22
N ILE A 66 -3.84 -4.99 -19.98
CA ILE A 66 -4.51 -3.69 -19.90
C ILE A 66 -5.21 -3.28 -21.19
N PRO A 67 -4.61 -3.40 -22.40
CA PRO A 67 -5.30 -3.02 -23.62
C PRO A 67 -6.60 -3.79 -23.86
N GLU A 68 -6.60 -5.09 -23.52
CA GLU A 68 -7.76 -5.94 -23.73
C GLU A 68 -8.90 -5.61 -22.77
N PHE A 69 -8.63 -5.48 -21.48
CA PHE A 69 -9.71 -5.14 -20.55
C PHE A 69 -10.25 -3.71 -20.79
N ASN A 70 -9.40 -2.74 -21.19
CA ASN A 70 -9.88 -1.41 -21.57
C ASN A 70 -10.81 -1.46 -22.79
N ASP A 71 -10.50 -2.30 -23.79
CA ASP A 71 -11.38 -2.49 -24.95
C ASP A 71 -12.72 -3.14 -24.57
N LEU A 72 -12.69 -4.10 -23.65
CA LEU A 72 -13.90 -4.75 -23.12
C LEU A 72 -14.76 -3.76 -22.30
N VAL A 73 -14.14 -2.90 -21.47
CA VAL A 73 -14.83 -1.80 -20.76
C VAL A 73 -15.48 -0.83 -21.75
N ARG A 74 -14.75 -0.42 -22.80
CA ARG A 74 -15.27 0.44 -23.87
C ARG A 74 -16.50 -0.16 -24.56
N GLN A 75 -16.56 -1.49 -24.67
CA GLN A 75 -17.67 -2.24 -25.26
C GLN A 75 -18.77 -2.62 -24.26
N GLU A 76 -18.64 -2.22 -22.98
CA GLU A 76 -19.55 -2.58 -21.87
C GLU A 76 -19.67 -4.10 -21.62
N LYS A 77 -18.61 -4.87 -22.00
CA LYS A 77 -18.53 -6.32 -21.79
C LYS A 77 -17.93 -6.62 -20.41
N TRP A 78 -18.72 -6.36 -19.37
CA TRP A 78 -18.24 -6.37 -17.99
C TRP A 78 -17.79 -7.75 -17.50
N GLU A 79 -18.49 -8.82 -17.87
CA GLU A 79 -18.10 -10.19 -17.52
C GLU A 79 -16.76 -10.58 -18.17
N ASP A 80 -16.63 -10.32 -19.48
CA ASP A 80 -15.38 -10.58 -20.21
C ASP A 80 -14.23 -9.74 -19.64
N ALA A 81 -14.48 -8.46 -19.30
CA ALA A 81 -13.50 -7.58 -18.69
C ALA A 81 -13.04 -8.10 -17.32
N TYR A 82 -13.99 -8.56 -16.49
CA TYR A 82 -13.68 -9.16 -15.20
C TYR A 82 -12.87 -10.45 -15.38
N ASN A 83 -13.26 -11.34 -16.27
CA ASN A 83 -12.54 -12.58 -16.54
C ASN A 83 -11.10 -12.28 -16.98
N ARG A 84 -10.92 -11.32 -17.93
CA ARG A 84 -9.59 -10.92 -18.41
C ARG A 84 -8.72 -10.31 -17.29
N LEU A 85 -9.27 -9.46 -16.44
CA LEU A 85 -8.55 -8.85 -15.33
C LEU A 85 -8.17 -9.88 -14.26
N SER A 86 -9.07 -10.81 -13.96
CA SER A 86 -8.89 -11.85 -12.93
C SER A 86 -7.81 -12.89 -13.27
N GLU A 87 -7.48 -13.06 -14.56
CA GLU A 87 -6.38 -13.93 -14.97
C GLU A 87 -5.04 -13.50 -14.38
N THR A 88 -4.85 -12.20 -14.20
CA THR A 88 -3.57 -11.64 -13.74
C THR A 88 -3.64 -11.01 -12.35
N ASN A 89 -4.83 -10.62 -11.86
CA ASN A 89 -5.00 -9.91 -10.61
C ASN A 89 -6.03 -10.58 -9.70
N ASN A 90 -5.60 -11.02 -8.50
CA ASN A 90 -6.49 -11.65 -7.52
C ASN A 90 -7.41 -10.63 -6.83
N PHE A 91 -6.95 -9.39 -6.64
CA PHE A 91 -7.63 -8.38 -5.80
C PHE A 91 -7.78 -7.03 -6.52
N PRO A 92 -8.53 -6.96 -7.64
CA PRO A 92 -8.72 -5.72 -8.37
C PRO A 92 -9.40 -4.62 -7.54
N GLU A 93 -10.24 -4.98 -6.56
CA GLU A 93 -10.84 -4.05 -5.61
C GLU A 93 -9.81 -3.31 -4.75
N VAL A 94 -8.66 -3.93 -4.51
CA VAL A 94 -7.54 -3.34 -3.77
C VAL A 94 -6.68 -2.50 -4.69
N THR A 95 -6.19 -3.07 -5.80
CA THR A 95 -5.33 -2.34 -6.75
C THR A 95 -6.03 -1.16 -7.39
N GLY A 96 -7.29 -1.29 -7.73
CA GLY A 96 -8.10 -0.22 -8.30
C GLY A 96 -8.37 0.96 -7.36
N ARG A 97 -8.01 0.83 -6.07
CA ARG A 97 -8.19 1.90 -5.07
C ARG A 97 -6.89 2.44 -4.49
N ILE A 98 -5.93 1.57 -4.20
CA ILE A 98 -4.73 1.96 -3.44
C ILE A 98 -3.40 1.69 -4.15
N CYS A 99 -3.41 1.14 -5.37
CA CYS A 99 -2.19 1.03 -6.17
C CYS A 99 -1.78 2.43 -6.67
N PRO A 100 -0.48 2.79 -6.65
CA PRO A 100 -0.04 4.08 -7.19
C PRO A 100 -0.12 4.16 -8.73
N ALA A 101 -0.65 3.14 -9.40
CA ALA A 101 -0.88 3.06 -10.84
C ALA A 101 0.42 3.18 -11.68
N LEU A 102 1.39 2.28 -11.42
CA LEU A 102 2.64 2.18 -12.20
C LEU A 102 2.36 2.03 -13.70
N CYS A 103 1.28 1.34 -14.06
CA CYS A 103 0.81 1.16 -15.41
C CYS A 103 0.44 2.48 -16.11
N GLU A 104 -0.20 3.41 -15.39
CA GLU A 104 -0.53 4.74 -15.92
C GLU A 104 0.72 5.57 -16.14
N ALA A 105 1.70 5.51 -15.24
CA ALA A 105 2.98 6.19 -15.40
C ALA A 105 3.78 5.71 -16.63
N ALA A 106 3.60 4.43 -17.00
CA ALA A 106 4.22 3.81 -18.17
C ALA A 106 3.33 3.84 -19.43
N CYS A 107 2.11 4.38 -19.35
CA CYS A 107 1.21 4.49 -20.50
C CYS A 107 1.83 5.34 -21.62
N VAL A 108 1.87 4.80 -22.85
CA VAL A 108 2.43 5.50 -24.03
C VAL A 108 1.70 6.81 -24.30
N LEU A 109 0.37 6.84 -24.09
CA LEU A 109 -0.40 8.07 -24.23
C LEU A 109 0.10 9.18 -23.29
N GLY A 110 0.62 8.79 -22.12
CA GLY A 110 1.18 9.70 -21.10
C GLY A 110 2.39 10.53 -21.56
N ILE A 111 2.98 10.24 -22.73
CA ILE A 111 4.09 11.02 -23.31
C ILE A 111 3.60 12.40 -23.82
N HIS A 112 2.39 12.48 -24.35
CA HIS A 112 1.88 13.69 -25.03
C HIS A 112 0.51 14.16 -24.51
N GLN A 113 -0.22 13.29 -23.79
CA GLN A 113 -1.54 13.56 -23.24
C GLN A 113 -1.64 12.91 -21.84
N PRO A 114 -2.62 13.25 -21.01
CA PRO A 114 -2.85 12.51 -19.77
C PRO A 114 -3.07 11.02 -20.06
N ALA A 115 -2.46 10.14 -19.27
CA ALA A 115 -2.57 8.69 -19.39
C ALA A 115 -4.03 8.19 -19.37
N THR A 116 -4.28 7.00 -19.89
CA THR A 116 -5.57 6.30 -19.73
C THR A 116 -5.84 6.03 -18.23
N MET A 117 -7.11 6.03 -17.82
CA MET A 117 -7.54 5.84 -16.43
C MET A 117 -7.56 4.36 -16.04
N ILE A 118 -6.43 3.68 -16.16
CA ILE A 118 -6.30 2.22 -16.01
C ILE A 118 -6.76 1.76 -14.61
N GLN A 119 -6.34 2.48 -13.57
CA GLN A 119 -6.71 2.16 -12.19
C GLN A 119 -8.22 2.29 -11.96
N ASN A 120 -8.85 3.32 -12.54
CA ASN A 120 -10.29 3.49 -12.47
C ASN A 120 -11.03 2.40 -13.23
N ASP A 121 -10.50 1.97 -14.39
CA ASP A 121 -11.09 0.90 -15.16
C ASP A 121 -11.03 -0.43 -14.38
N GLU A 122 -9.91 -0.76 -13.70
CA GLU A 122 -9.82 -1.90 -12.79
C GLU A 122 -10.87 -1.84 -11.67
N ARG A 123 -10.99 -0.67 -11.01
CA ARG A 123 -11.99 -0.43 -9.97
C ARG A 123 -13.40 -0.65 -10.48
N THR A 124 -13.73 -0.07 -11.64
CA THR A 124 -15.07 -0.17 -12.21
C THR A 124 -15.39 -1.61 -12.63
N ILE A 125 -14.45 -2.31 -13.27
CA ILE A 125 -14.62 -3.72 -13.64
C ILE A 125 -15.02 -4.56 -12.44
N ILE A 126 -14.27 -4.49 -11.36
CA ILE A 126 -14.53 -5.34 -10.18
C ILE A 126 -15.80 -4.93 -9.44
N ASP A 127 -16.10 -3.63 -9.34
CA ASP A 127 -17.32 -3.16 -8.71
C ASP A 127 -18.56 -3.60 -9.50
N GLN A 128 -18.52 -3.53 -10.84
CA GLN A 128 -19.57 -4.09 -11.72
C GLN A 128 -19.67 -5.61 -11.58
N ALA A 129 -18.52 -6.31 -11.56
CA ALA A 129 -18.53 -7.77 -11.44
C ALA A 129 -19.19 -8.27 -10.14
N TRP A 130 -18.94 -7.59 -9.02
CA TRP A 130 -19.64 -7.89 -7.77
C TRP A 130 -21.12 -7.52 -7.81
N SER A 131 -21.47 -6.37 -8.38
CA SER A 131 -22.86 -5.91 -8.45
C SER A 131 -23.74 -6.77 -9.35
N LEU A 132 -23.13 -7.34 -10.41
CA LEU A 132 -23.79 -8.21 -11.39
C LEU A 132 -23.61 -9.71 -11.08
N ASP A 133 -23.04 -10.03 -9.92
CA ASP A 133 -22.84 -11.41 -9.46
C ASP A 133 -21.98 -12.28 -10.37
N TYR A 134 -20.99 -11.67 -11.07
CA TYR A 134 -20.01 -12.41 -11.89
C TYR A 134 -18.90 -13.01 -11.04
N VAL A 135 -18.61 -12.45 -9.86
CA VAL A 135 -17.58 -12.99 -8.97
C VAL A 135 -18.11 -14.23 -8.25
N LYS A 136 -17.65 -15.39 -8.65
CA LYS A 136 -18.03 -16.69 -8.07
C LYS A 136 -16.81 -17.35 -7.43
N PRO A 137 -17.01 -18.18 -6.38
CA PRO A 137 -15.96 -19.07 -5.89
C PRO A 137 -15.54 -20.05 -6.99
N LEU A 138 -14.24 -20.29 -7.07
CA LEU A 138 -13.61 -21.24 -8.01
C LEU A 138 -12.91 -22.36 -7.23
N PRO A 139 -13.67 -23.29 -6.60
CA PRO A 139 -13.06 -24.39 -5.88
C PRO A 139 -12.29 -25.30 -6.85
N PRO A 140 -11.21 -25.95 -6.41
CA PRO A 140 -10.44 -26.84 -7.25
C PRO A 140 -11.28 -28.05 -7.69
N GLN A 141 -11.08 -28.49 -8.92
CA GLN A 141 -11.74 -29.69 -9.45
C GLN A 141 -11.24 -30.99 -8.80
N ARG A 142 -10.00 -30.97 -8.32
CA ARG A 142 -9.33 -32.12 -7.69
C ARG A 142 -8.35 -31.63 -6.63
N LEU A 143 -8.30 -32.36 -5.50
CA LEU A 143 -7.29 -32.14 -4.46
C LEU A 143 -6.00 -32.90 -4.77
N THR A 144 -4.87 -32.35 -4.30
CA THR A 144 -3.52 -32.91 -4.53
C THR A 144 -2.99 -33.76 -3.35
N ASP A 145 -3.72 -33.86 -2.25
CA ASP A 145 -3.26 -34.44 -0.98
C ASP A 145 -2.07 -33.70 -0.32
N GLN A 146 -1.66 -32.56 -0.86
CA GLN A 146 -0.57 -31.74 -0.32
C GLN A 146 -1.14 -30.62 0.56
N THR A 147 -0.41 -30.29 1.63
CA THR A 147 -0.82 -29.31 2.64
C THR A 147 0.17 -28.13 2.69
N VAL A 148 -0.36 -26.90 2.73
CA VAL A 148 0.46 -25.69 2.78
C VAL A 148 0.00 -24.78 3.91
N ALA A 149 0.94 -24.35 4.75
CA ALA A 149 0.73 -23.28 5.70
C ALA A 149 1.21 -21.94 5.11
N VAL A 150 0.36 -20.93 5.11
CA VAL A 150 0.72 -19.55 4.75
C VAL A 150 0.68 -18.71 6.03
N VAL A 151 1.80 -18.12 6.42
CA VAL A 151 1.92 -17.32 7.63
C VAL A 151 1.88 -15.85 7.27
N GLY A 152 0.78 -15.19 7.65
CA GLY A 152 0.45 -13.81 7.32
C GLY A 152 -0.63 -13.70 6.24
N SER A 153 -1.66 -12.89 6.53
CA SER A 153 -2.82 -12.66 5.67
C SER A 153 -2.77 -11.33 4.90
N GLY A 154 -1.59 -10.73 4.76
CA GLY A 154 -1.39 -9.58 3.89
C GLY A 154 -1.60 -9.93 2.40
N PRO A 155 -1.52 -8.94 1.48
CA PRO A 155 -1.84 -9.15 0.07
C PRO A 155 -1.00 -10.26 -0.59
N SER A 156 0.26 -10.46 -0.18
CA SER A 156 1.10 -11.55 -0.71
C SER A 156 0.65 -12.92 -0.23
N GLY A 157 0.36 -13.05 1.07
CA GLY A 157 -0.12 -14.31 1.64
C GLY A 157 -1.48 -14.71 1.08
N LEU A 158 -2.42 -13.76 0.96
CA LEU A 158 -3.74 -14.02 0.37
C LEU A 158 -3.64 -14.43 -1.11
N ALA A 159 -2.82 -13.74 -1.91
CA ALA A 159 -2.63 -14.11 -3.31
C ALA A 159 -2.00 -15.50 -3.47
N CYS A 160 -1.00 -15.83 -2.64
CA CYS A 160 -0.39 -17.15 -2.60
C CYS A 160 -1.42 -18.21 -2.20
N ALA A 161 -2.15 -18.00 -1.13
CA ALA A 161 -3.16 -18.93 -0.63
C ALA A 161 -4.25 -19.22 -1.66
N GLN A 162 -4.80 -18.18 -2.32
CA GLN A 162 -5.85 -18.37 -3.32
C GLN A 162 -5.36 -19.17 -4.53
N GLN A 163 -4.16 -18.88 -5.04
CA GLN A 163 -3.58 -19.63 -6.17
C GLN A 163 -3.36 -21.10 -5.81
N LEU A 164 -2.80 -21.38 -4.64
CA LEU A 164 -2.56 -22.76 -4.16
C LEU A 164 -3.86 -23.52 -3.89
N THR A 165 -4.86 -22.85 -3.28
CA THR A 165 -6.18 -23.48 -3.08
C THR A 165 -6.81 -23.86 -4.41
N ARG A 166 -6.80 -22.97 -5.40
CA ARG A 166 -7.34 -23.24 -6.75
C ARG A 166 -6.57 -24.31 -7.51
N ALA A 167 -5.26 -24.47 -7.23
CA ALA A 167 -4.43 -25.58 -7.75
C ALA A 167 -4.78 -26.94 -7.12
N GLY A 168 -5.52 -26.95 -6.01
CA GLY A 168 -5.97 -28.17 -5.35
C GLY A 168 -5.25 -28.52 -4.06
N HIS A 169 -4.37 -27.66 -3.56
CA HIS A 169 -3.72 -27.88 -2.27
C HIS A 169 -4.64 -27.55 -1.11
N THR A 170 -4.46 -28.23 0.02
CA THR A 170 -5.10 -27.88 1.28
C THR A 170 -4.32 -26.74 1.94
N VAL A 171 -4.90 -25.54 1.96
CA VAL A 171 -4.20 -24.32 2.40
C VAL A 171 -4.79 -23.79 3.70
N VAL A 172 -3.93 -23.55 4.69
CA VAL A 172 -4.27 -22.87 5.93
C VAL A 172 -3.48 -21.56 6.04
N VAL A 173 -4.19 -20.44 6.18
CA VAL A 173 -3.61 -19.11 6.42
C VAL A 173 -3.67 -18.82 7.91
N TYR A 174 -2.52 -18.55 8.52
CA TYR A 174 -2.40 -18.12 9.90
C TYR A 174 -2.19 -16.62 9.98
N GLU A 175 -2.99 -15.95 10.79
CA GLU A 175 -2.93 -14.51 11.03
C GLU A 175 -2.88 -14.24 12.53
N ARG A 176 -1.92 -13.42 12.96
CA ARG A 176 -1.77 -13.05 14.37
C ARG A 176 -2.86 -12.07 14.87
N ASP A 177 -3.33 -11.20 13.95
CA ASP A 177 -4.40 -10.28 14.27
C ASP A 177 -5.77 -10.97 14.30
N ASP A 178 -6.75 -10.27 14.85
CA ASP A 178 -8.13 -10.74 15.00
C ASP A 178 -8.92 -10.79 13.69
N ALA A 179 -8.38 -10.19 12.60
CA ALA A 179 -9.04 -10.20 11.29
C ALA A 179 -8.02 -10.28 10.14
N ILE A 180 -8.46 -10.89 9.03
CA ILE A 180 -7.68 -11.11 7.82
C ILE A 180 -7.46 -9.82 7.04
N GLY A 181 -6.25 -9.65 6.44
CA GLY A 181 -5.95 -8.60 5.48
C GLY A 181 -4.63 -7.84 5.71
N GLY A 182 -3.93 -8.08 6.83
CA GLY A 182 -2.67 -7.40 7.15
C GLY A 182 -2.79 -5.87 7.07
N LEU A 183 -1.88 -5.20 6.38
CA LEU A 183 -1.90 -3.74 6.23
C LEU A 183 -3.12 -3.22 5.44
N MET A 184 -3.73 -4.00 4.56
CA MET A 184 -4.99 -3.61 3.91
C MET A 184 -6.12 -3.46 4.93
N ARG A 185 -6.12 -4.27 5.99
CA ARG A 185 -7.07 -4.20 7.10
C ARG A 185 -6.71 -3.10 8.09
N TYR A 186 -5.50 -3.11 8.61
CA TYR A 186 -5.12 -2.34 9.77
C TYR A 186 -4.15 -1.18 9.49
N GLY A 187 -3.53 -1.11 8.31
CA GLY A 187 -2.65 -0.02 7.92
C GLY A 187 -3.34 1.09 7.15
N ILE A 188 -4.30 0.74 6.29
CA ILE A 188 -4.98 1.67 5.40
C ILE A 188 -6.32 2.08 6.02
N PRO A 189 -6.64 3.39 6.13
CA PRO A 189 -7.91 3.85 6.68
C PRO A 189 -9.12 3.41 5.85
N ASN A 190 -10.30 3.29 6.50
CA ASN A 190 -11.53 2.85 5.86
C ASN A 190 -11.98 3.79 4.72
N PHE A 191 -11.74 5.07 4.84
CA PHE A 191 -12.08 6.05 3.81
C PHE A 191 -11.25 5.95 2.51
N LYS A 192 -10.17 5.14 2.50
CA LYS A 192 -9.40 4.78 1.30
C LYS A 192 -9.69 3.36 0.82
N LEU A 193 -9.94 2.44 1.74
CA LEU A 193 -10.25 1.04 1.44
C LEU A 193 -11.24 0.50 2.46
N ASP A 194 -12.50 0.40 2.06
CA ASP A 194 -13.57 -0.18 2.88
C ASP A 194 -13.27 -1.65 3.18
N LYS A 195 -13.29 -2.02 4.47
CA LYS A 195 -12.93 -3.37 4.92
C LYS A 195 -13.92 -4.44 4.49
N ARG A 196 -15.17 -4.06 4.19
CA ARG A 196 -16.18 -4.96 3.60
C ARG A 196 -15.72 -5.54 2.25
N LEU A 197 -14.86 -4.82 1.51
CA LEU A 197 -14.27 -5.32 0.27
C LEU A 197 -13.32 -6.49 0.53
N ILE A 198 -12.58 -6.44 1.64
CA ILE A 198 -11.70 -7.53 2.08
C ILE A 198 -12.55 -8.70 2.58
N ASP A 199 -13.59 -8.42 3.40
CA ASP A 199 -14.45 -9.45 4.00
C ASP A 199 -15.10 -10.31 2.91
N ARG A 200 -15.75 -9.69 1.92
CA ARG A 200 -16.39 -10.43 0.81
C ARG A 200 -15.38 -11.26 -0.01
N ARG A 201 -14.12 -10.81 -0.11
CA ARG A 201 -13.07 -11.57 -0.80
C ARG A 201 -12.60 -12.77 0.04
N VAL A 202 -12.49 -12.60 1.34
CA VAL A 202 -12.18 -13.68 2.27
C VAL A 202 -13.30 -14.74 2.23
N GLU A 203 -14.57 -14.34 2.27
CA GLU A 203 -15.72 -15.24 2.11
C GLU A 203 -15.65 -16.05 0.81
N GLN A 204 -15.30 -15.41 -0.32
CA GLN A 204 -15.09 -16.12 -1.57
C GLN A 204 -13.97 -17.15 -1.46
N MET A 205 -12.81 -16.79 -0.86
CA MET A 205 -11.67 -17.69 -0.70
C MET A 205 -12.00 -18.88 0.23
N GLU A 206 -12.80 -18.65 1.28
CA GLU A 206 -13.32 -19.71 2.15
C GLU A 206 -14.22 -20.68 1.37
N ALA A 207 -15.08 -20.13 0.53
CA ALA A 207 -15.94 -20.94 -0.35
C ALA A 207 -15.14 -21.68 -1.45
N GLU A 208 -13.93 -21.24 -1.79
CA GLU A 208 -12.99 -21.94 -2.65
C GLU A 208 -12.24 -23.07 -1.91
N GLY A 209 -12.20 -23.04 -0.56
CA GLY A 209 -11.58 -24.06 0.28
C GLY A 209 -10.38 -23.60 1.11
N THR A 210 -10.00 -22.30 1.04
CA THR A 210 -8.94 -21.75 1.90
C THR A 210 -9.41 -21.69 3.36
N VAL A 211 -8.59 -22.19 4.29
CA VAL A 211 -8.89 -22.16 5.72
C VAL A 211 -8.15 -20.99 6.39
N PHE A 212 -8.84 -20.15 7.14
CA PHE A 212 -8.25 -19.05 7.88
C PHE A 212 -8.22 -19.32 9.39
N ARG A 213 -7.13 -18.94 10.05
CA ARG A 213 -6.91 -19.02 11.50
C ARG A 213 -6.40 -17.67 11.99
N THR A 214 -7.30 -16.84 12.51
CA THR A 214 -7.00 -15.54 13.13
C THR A 214 -6.67 -15.69 14.61
N GLY A 215 -5.95 -14.69 15.18
CA GLY A 215 -5.52 -14.71 16.58
C GLY A 215 -4.48 -15.79 16.87
N VAL A 216 -3.72 -16.23 15.87
CA VAL A 216 -2.67 -17.25 16.00
C VAL A 216 -1.33 -16.69 15.52
N GLU A 217 -0.44 -16.42 16.45
CA GLU A 217 0.91 -15.92 16.16
C GLU A 217 1.91 -17.08 16.05
N ILE A 218 2.36 -17.35 14.82
CA ILE A 218 3.40 -18.36 14.60
C ILE A 218 4.73 -17.87 15.19
N GLY A 219 5.39 -18.76 15.90
CA GLY A 219 6.57 -18.46 16.73
C GLY A 219 6.25 -18.24 18.20
N LYS A 220 4.97 -18.03 18.58
CA LYS A 220 4.50 -17.93 19.96
C LYS A 220 3.46 -19.00 20.29
N ASP A 221 2.33 -19.04 19.61
CA ASP A 221 1.24 -20.00 19.86
C ASP A 221 1.55 -21.37 19.24
N ILE A 222 2.17 -21.38 18.08
CA ILE A 222 2.68 -22.57 17.37
C ILE A 222 4.12 -22.23 16.97
N SER A 223 5.08 -23.12 17.29
CA SER A 223 6.46 -22.89 16.87
C SER A 223 6.62 -23.05 15.35
N TRP A 224 7.61 -22.38 14.76
CA TRP A 224 7.92 -22.52 13.33
C TRP A 224 8.34 -23.94 12.96
N ASP A 225 9.07 -24.64 13.84
CA ASP A 225 9.50 -26.03 13.65
C ASP A 225 8.29 -26.98 13.67
N ASP A 226 7.38 -26.81 14.66
CA ASP A 226 6.14 -27.57 14.70
C ASP A 226 5.30 -27.34 13.42
N LEU A 227 5.18 -26.09 12.96
CA LEU A 227 4.44 -25.77 11.75
C LEU A 227 5.07 -26.48 10.53
N ARG A 228 6.41 -26.37 10.37
CA ARG A 228 7.14 -27.02 9.28
C ARG A 228 6.98 -28.54 9.30
N SER A 229 6.88 -29.15 10.48
CA SER A 229 6.71 -30.60 10.61
C SER A 229 5.31 -31.12 10.23
N ARG A 230 4.29 -30.24 10.24
CA ARG A 230 2.88 -30.58 9.99
C ARG A 230 2.43 -30.33 8.55
N TYR A 231 3.15 -29.53 7.81
CA TYR A 231 2.79 -29.12 6.44
C TYR A 231 3.88 -29.51 5.45
N ASP A 232 3.48 -29.87 4.24
CA ASP A 232 4.40 -30.22 3.15
C ASP A 232 5.21 -29.00 2.67
N ALA A 233 4.62 -27.79 2.77
CA ALA A 233 5.31 -26.52 2.56
C ALA A 233 4.82 -25.42 3.50
N VAL A 234 5.70 -24.44 3.80
CA VAL A 234 5.41 -23.26 4.61
C VAL A 234 5.78 -22.01 3.82
N VAL A 235 4.86 -21.05 3.74
CA VAL A 235 5.08 -19.75 3.09
C VAL A 235 5.14 -18.64 4.15
N VAL A 236 6.28 -17.96 4.24
CA VAL A 236 6.51 -16.82 5.12
C VAL A 236 6.07 -15.54 4.40
N ALA A 237 4.90 -15.01 4.78
CA ALA A 237 4.28 -13.81 4.19
C ALA A 237 3.98 -12.73 5.26
N ILE A 238 4.86 -12.63 6.27
CA ILE A 238 4.68 -11.83 7.51
C ILE A 238 4.85 -10.30 7.30
N GLY A 239 5.15 -9.86 6.08
CA GLY A 239 5.34 -8.45 5.75
C GLY A 239 6.65 -7.88 6.32
N SER A 240 6.78 -6.55 6.30
CA SER A 240 7.88 -5.80 6.92
C SER A 240 7.28 -4.96 8.06
N THR A 241 7.51 -5.35 9.30
CA THR A 241 6.76 -4.85 10.47
C THR A 241 7.61 -4.13 11.51
N VAL A 242 8.95 -4.26 11.44
CA VAL A 242 9.85 -3.51 12.33
C VAL A 242 9.92 -2.06 11.87
N PRO A 243 9.35 -1.09 12.63
CA PRO A 243 9.33 0.30 12.22
C PRO A 243 10.73 0.91 12.29
N ARG A 244 11.01 1.85 11.39
CA ARG A 244 12.18 2.72 11.53
C ARG A 244 11.91 3.69 12.68
N ASP A 245 12.80 3.70 13.66
CA ASP A 245 12.67 4.58 14.84
C ASP A 245 13.68 5.73 14.81
N MET A 246 13.37 6.75 15.60
CA MET A 246 14.19 7.94 15.80
C MET A 246 14.95 7.83 17.13
N LYS A 247 16.28 7.65 17.04
CA LYS A 247 17.13 7.57 18.26
C LYS A 247 17.54 8.98 18.70
N ILE A 248 16.57 9.75 19.20
CA ILE A 248 16.75 11.14 19.64
C ILE A 248 16.21 11.34 21.06
N PRO A 249 16.71 12.36 21.81
CA PRO A 249 16.28 12.62 23.18
C PRO A 249 14.77 12.80 23.33
N GLY A 250 14.19 12.18 24.34
CA GLY A 250 12.77 12.25 24.66
C GLY A 250 11.89 11.29 23.86
N ARG A 251 12.47 10.35 23.07
CA ARG A 251 11.69 9.36 22.31
C ARG A 251 10.80 8.47 23.20
N GLU A 252 11.17 8.28 24.43
CA GLU A 252 10.47 7.48 25.45
C GLU A 252 9.26 8.19 26.07
N LEU A 253 9.00 9.45 25.75
CA LEU A 253 7.89 10.22 26.31
C LEU A 253 6.53 9.67 25.89
N LYS A 254 5.54 9.80 26.77
CA LYS A 254 4.16 9.46 26.48
C LYS A 254 3.59 10.38 25.40
N GLY A 255 2.75 9.84 24.52
CA GLY A 255 2.14 10.57 23.41
C GLY A 255 2.98 10.53 22.12
N ILE A 256 4.09 9.76 22.08
CA ILE A 256 4.89 9.51 20.88
C ILE A 256 4.72 8.07 20.45
N HIS A 257 4.07 7.87 19.31
CA HIS A 257 3.67 6.56 18.81
C HIS A 257 4.11 6.33 17.36
N PHE A 258 4.24 5.08 16.97
CA PHE A 258 4.33 4.75 15.55
C PHE A 258 2.96 4.85 14.88
N ALA A 259 2.94 5.20 13.59
CA ALA A 259 1.72 5.21 12.79
C ALA A 259 0.94 3.88 12.89
N MET A 260 1.68 2.75 12.95
CA MET A 260 1.09 1.41 13.05
C MET A 260 0.61 1.00 14.45
N GLU A 261 0.69 1.89 15.43
CA GLU A 261 -0.04 1.78 16.69
C GLU A 261 -1.36 2.57 16.62
N PHE A 262 -1.37 3.68 15.90
CA PHE A 262 -2.50 4.61 15.78
C PHE A 262 -3.55 4.17 14.74
N LEU A 263 -3.13 3.81 13.52
CA LEU A 263 -4.04 3.45 12.43
C LEU A 263 -4.86 2.18 12.69
N PRO A 264 -4.28 1.09 13.24
CA PRO A 264 -5.06 -0.08 13.64
C PRO A 264 -6.12 0.22 14.69
N ASP A 265 -5.79 1.04 15.69
CA ASP A 265 -6.74 1.46 16.72
C ASP A 265 -7.90 2.28 16.14
N ALA A 266 -7.61 3.18 15.19
CA ALA A 266 -8.63 3.94 14.48
C ALA A 266 -9.57 3.02 13.69
N THR A 267 -9.02 2.04 12.97
CA THR A 267 -9.81 1.06 12.21
C THR A 267 -10.69 0.22 13.15
N ARG A 268 -10.15 -0.27 14.27
CA ARG A 268 -10.92 -1.02 15.26
C ARG A 268 -12.11 -0.22 15.79
N ARG A 269 -11.92 1.08 16.10
CA ARG A 269 -13.01 1.95 16.53
C ARG A 269 -14.12 2.10 15.49
N VAL A 270 -13.76 2.25 14.21
CA VAL A 270 -14.73 2.35 13.11
C VAL A 270 -15.64 1.12 13.05
N TYR A 271 -15.12 -0.05 13.36
CA TYR A 271 -15.87 -1.31 13.35
C TYR A 271 -16.40 -1.72 14.73
N GLY A 272 -16.34 -0.84 15.73
CA GLY A 272 -16.86 -1.12 17.09
C GLY A 272 -16.01 -2.14 17.86
N VAL A 273 -14.80 -2.42 17.41
CA VAL A 273 -13.84 -3.30 18.09
C VAL A 273 -13.00 -2.47 19.06
N LYS A 274 -12.71 -3.03 20.22
CA LYS A 274 -11.89 -2.35 21.24
C LYS A 274 -10.48 -2.08 20.69
N PRO A 275 -9.96 -0.82 20.77
CA PRO A 275 -8.60 -0.51 20.41
C PRO A 275 -7.59 -1.20 21.35
N VAL A 276 -6.37 -1.40 20.87
CA VAL A 276 -5.30 -2.04 21.66
C VAL A 276 -4.58 -1.01 22.53
N ASN A 277 -4.15 0.11 21.93
CA ASN A 277 -3.35 1.15 22.60
C ASN A 277 -4.20 2.36 23.05
N ASP A 278 -5.44 2.44 22.61
CA ASP A 278 -6.38 3.53 22.88
C ASP A 278 -5.88 4.93 22.51
N ILE A 279 -5.11 5.02 21.41
CA ILE A 279 -4.56 6.28 20.90
C ILE A 279 -5.65 7.06 20.15
N THR A 280 -5.80 8.35 20.45
CA THR A 280 -6.72 9.26 19.75
C THR A 280 -6.09 10.62 19.50
N ALA A 281 -6.45 11.24 18.38
CA ALA A 281 -6.07 12.60 18.01
C ALA A 281 -7.10 13.66 18.46
N GLU A 282 -8.22 13.25 19.09
CA GLU A 282 -9.31 14.13 19.47
C GLU A 282 -8.82 15.28 20.37
N GLY A 283 -9.08 16.52 19.95
CA GLY A 283 -8.74 17.72 20.68
C GLY A 283 -7.24 18.02 20.83
N LYS A 284 -6.35 17.33 20.11
CA LYS A 284 -4.90 17.44 20.24
C LYS A 284 -4.25 18.23 19.12
N HIS A 285 -3.09 18.83 19.43
CA HIS A 285 -2.09 19.27 18.46
C HIS A 285 -1.29 18.05 18.02
N VAL A 286 -1.43 17.64 16.75
CA VAL A 286 -0.81 16.42 16.23
C VAL A 286 0.38 16.78 15.34
N VAL A 287 1.52 16.12 15.57
CA VAL A 287 2.66 16.22 14.66
C VAL A 287 2.93 14.84 14.04
N ILE A 288 2.95 14.79 12.71
CA ILE A 288 3.26 13.58 11.93
C ILE A 288 4.66 13.74 11.35
N ILE A 289 5.55 12.80 11.68
CA ILE A 289 6.91 12.77 11.14
C ILE A 289 6.95 11.77 9.98
N GLY A 290 7.04 12.28 8.75
CA GLY A 290 7.00 11.52 7.49
C GLY A 290 5.76 11.84 6.67
N GLY A 291 5.95 12.40 5.48
CA GLY A 291 4.89 12.88 4.57
C GLY A 291 4.50 11.90 3.46
N GLY A 292 4.89 10.61 3.55
CA GLY A 292 4.47 9.58 2.59
C GLY A 292 3.01 9.13 2.77
N ASP A 293 2.61 8.06 2.08
CA ASP A 293 1.22 7.54 2.11
C ASP A 293 0.74 7.25 3.54
N THR A 294 1.59 6.64 4.38
CA THR A 294 1.26 6.38 5.80
C THR A 294 1.06 7.67 6.58
N GLY A 295 1.87 8.69 6.34
CA GLY A 295 1.69 10.03 6.95
C GLY A 295 0.39 10.68 6.51
N SER A 296 0.03 10.57 5.23
CA SER A 296 -1.25 11.03 4.70
C SER A 296 -2.44 10.28 5.32
N ASP A 297 -2.27 8.99 5.61
CA ASP A 297 -3.29 8.18 6.31
C ASP A 297 -3.47 8.65 7.76
N CYS A 298 -2.37 8.92 8.45
CA CYS A 298 -2.41 9.51 9.80
C CYS A 298 -3.07 10.90 9.80
N LEU A 299 -2.80 11.74 8.80
CA LEU A 299 -3.42 13.05 8.65
C LEU A 299 -4.93 12.94 8.53
N GLY A 300 -5.43 12.21 7.52
CA GLY A 300 -6.87 12.07 7.29
C GLY A 300 -7.60 11.41 8.47
N THR A 301 -6.94 10.50 9.17
CA THR A 301 -7.45 9.86 10.39
C THR A 301 -7.52 10.85 11.54
N SER A 302 -6.46 11.64 11.77
CA SER A 302 -6.43 12.65 12.84
C SER A 302 -7.49 13.73 12.66
N LEU A 303 -7.69 14.17 11.41
CA LEU A 303 -8.72 15.17 11.09
C LEU A 303 -10.14 14.64 11.40
N ARG A 304 -10.43 13.38 11.04
CA ARG A 304 -11.73 12.73 11.33
C ARG A 304 -11.96 12.47 12.81
N GLN A 305 -10.90 12.25 13.56
CA GLN A 305 -10.98 12.14 15.03
C GLN A 305 -11.15 13.50 15.72
N GLY A 306 -11.07 14.62 15.01
CA GLY A 306 -11.26 15.94 15.60
C GLY A 306 -10.00 16.54 16.21
N ALA A 307 -8.82 16.28 15.62
CA ALA A 307 -7.59 17.01 15.97
C ALA A 307 -7.81 18.51 15.87
N LYS A 308 -7.17 19.29 16.77
CA LYS A 308 -7.19 20.77 16.70
C LYS A 308 -6.49 21.24 15.44
N ASP A 309 -5.28 20.76 15.25
CA ASP A 309 -4.46 20.96 14.07
C ASP A 309 -3.50 19.79 13.87
N VAL A 310 -2.94 19.70 12.66
CA VAL A 310 -1.99 18.65 12.28
C VAL A 310 -0.83 19.27 11.51
N THR A 311 0.38 19.10 12.02
CA THR A 311 1.62 19.48 11.31
C THR A 311 2.28 18.23 10.76
N VAL A 312 2.54 18.19 9.45
CA VAL A 312 3.26 17.11 8.79
C VAL A 312 4.68 17.56 8.47
N LEU A 313 5.67 16.87 9.05
CA LEU A 313 7.09 17.15 8.83
C LEU A 313 7.66 16.20 7.76
N GLN A 314 8.20 16.78 6.70
CA GLN A 314 8.85 16.03 5.63
C GLN A 314 10.28 16.53 5.42
N ILE A 315 11.26 15.66 5.67
CA ILE A 315 12.67 16.01 5.54
C ILE A 315 13.10 16.20 4.07
N MET A 316 12.42 15.53 3.15
CA MET A 316 12.68 15.67 1.70
C MET A 316 12.01 16.93 1.16
N PRO A 317 12.56 17.55 0.10
CA PRO A 317 11.88 18.64 -0.60
C PRO A 317 10.57 18.15 -1.20
N GLN A 318 9.67 19.08 -1.50
CA GLN A 318 8.44 18.77 -2.22
C GLN A 318 8.79 18.20 -3.60
N GLU A 319 8.10 17.14 -3.99
CA GLU A 319 8.25 16.56 -5.32
C GLU A 319 7.89 17.57 -6.42
N PRO A 320 8.55 17.50 -7.59
CA PRO A 320 8.23 18.38 -8.70
C PRO A 320 6.83 18.09 -9.28
N LYS A 321 6.18 19.12 -9.80
CA LYS A 321 4.87 18.97 -10.48
C LYS A 321 4.99 18.31 -11.85
N GLU A 322 6.15 18.43 -12.50
CA GLU A 322 6.42 17.86 -13.81
C GLU A 322 7.52 16.82 -13.75
N ARG A 323 7.52 15.88 -14.69
CA ARG A 323 8.51 14.81 -14.76
C ARG A 323 9.91 15.36 -14.96
N PRO A 324 10.84 15.17 -14.00
CA PRO A 324 12.20 15.66 -14.14
C PRO A 324 13.02 14.81 -15.12
N ALA A 325 14.03 15.41 -15.73
CA ALA A 325 14.87 14.75 -16.75
C ALA A 325 15.61 13.50 -16.25
N ASN A 326 15.93 13.43 -14.97
CA ASN A 326 16.56 12.27 -14.34
C ASN A 326 15.58 11.13 -14.00
N GLN A 327 14.30 11.29 -14.27
CA GLN A 327 13.27 10.26 -14.13
C GLN A 327 12.51 10.07 -15.45
N PRO A 328 13.19 9.58 -16.50
CA PRO A 328 12.63 9.52 -17.84
C PRO A 328 11.48 8.50 -17.94
N TRP A 329 10.51 8.77 -18.82
CA TRP A 329 9.53 7.76 -19.21
C TRP A 329 10.25 6.52 -19.78
N PRO A 330 9.81 5.27 -19.51
CA PRO A 330 8.56 4.87 -18.85
C PRO A 330 8.68 4.62 -17.33
N THR A 331 9.75 5.06 -16.69
CA THR A 331 9.92 4.85 -15.25
C THR A 331 8.83 5.57 -14.44
N PHE A 332 8.52 5.05 -13.25
CA PHE A 332 7.59 5.72 -12.34
C PHE A 332 8.25 6.98 -11.76
N ALA A 333 7.81 8.14 -12.21
CA ALA A 333 8.31 9.41 -11.70
C ALA A 333 7.67 9.77 -10.36
N ARG A 334 8.48 10.33 -9.47
CA ARG A 334 7.97 10.94 -8.23
C ARG A 334 7.54 12.36 -8.54
N LEU A 335 6.23 12.54 -8.54
CA LEU A 335 5.60 13.83 -8.81
C LEU A 335 4.77 14.24 -7.61
N TYR A 336 4.71 15.54 -7.37
CA TYR A 336 3.80 16.08 -6.38
C TYR A 336 2.36 15.71 -6.72
N LYS A 337 1.70 15.10 -5.75
CA LYS A 337 0.28 14.76 -5.83
C LYS A 337 -0.38 15.16 -4.52
N GLU A 338 -1.33 16.05 -4.61
CA GLU A 338 -2.16 16.39 -3.47
C GLU A 338 -3.09 15.21 -3.16
N THR A 339 -2.95 14.66 -1.95
CA THR A 339 -3.82 13.57 -1.49
C THR A 339 -5.16 14.11 -1.00
N SER A 340 -6.19 13.25 -0.95
CA SER A 340 -7.49 13.62 -0.38
C SER A 340 -7.37 14.14 1.07
N SER A 341 -6.49 13.53 1.87
CA SER A 341 -6.23 13.99 3.24
C SER A 341 -5.56 15.36 3.31
N MET A 342 -4.67 15.69 2.34
CA MET A 342 -4.09 17.03 2.24
C MET A 342 -5.15 18.07 1.90
N LYS A 343 -6.02 17.80 0.90
CA LYS A 343 -7.16 18.66 0.57
C LYS A 343 -8.05 18.91 1.79
N GLU A 344 -8.40 17.86 2.53
CA GLU A 344 -9.17 17.94 3.76
C GLU A 344 -8.52 18.85 4.80
N GLY A 345 -7.22 18.71 4.99
CA GLY A 345 -6.46 19.55 5.92
C GLY A 345 -6.39 21.02 5.50
N PHE A 346 -6.13 21.27 4.22
CA PHE A 346 -6.00 22.62 3.68
C PHE A 346 -7.34 23.36 3.62
N GLU A 347 -8.40 22.73 3.13
CA GLU A 347 -9.73 23.34 3.05
C GLU A 347 -10.32 23.64 4.44
N THR A 348 -10.06 22.77 5.43
CA THR A 348 -10.47 23.01 6.82
C THR A 348 -9.52 23.91 7.60
N GLN A 349 -8.39 24.30 7.00
CA GLN A 349 -7.32 25.08 7.65
C GLN A 349 -6.76 24.43 8.94
N ARG A 350 -6.81 23.08 9.02
CA ARG A 350 -6.34 22.31 10.19
C ARG A 350 -5.07 21.52 9.92
N ALA A 351 -4.50 21.60 8.72
CA ALA A 351 -3.25 20.93 8.42
C ALA A 351 -2.20 21.86 7.83
N GLU A 352 -0.98 21.66 8.23
CA GLU A 352 0.22 22.32 7.73
C GLU A 352 1.24 21.27 7.30
N TYR A 353 1.86 21.47 6.13
CA TYR A 353 2.97 20.65 5.64
C TYR A 353 4.25 21.46 5.64
N VAL A 354 5.26 20.94 6.30
CA VAL A 354 6.60 21.54 6.37
C VAL A 354 7.56 20.73 5.51
N TYR A 355 7.94 21.29 4.38
CA TYR A 355 8.84 20.67 3.41
C TYR A 355 10.25 21.23 3.50
N ASN A 356 11.21 20.50 2.94
CA ASN A 356 12.53 21.02 2.62
C ASN A 356 12.47 21.84 1.32
N THR A 357 12.63 23.15 1.40
CA THR A 357 12.34 24.08 0.29
C THR A 357 13.52 24.70 -0.42
N ASP A 358 14.76 24.37 -0.07
CA ASP A 358 15.95 25.01 -0.70
C ASP A 358 16.09 24.78 -2.21
N SER A 359 15.20 24.01 -2.85
CA SER A 359 15.32 23.65 -4.26
C SER A 359 14.08 23.87 -5.13
N VAL A 360 12.98 24.42 -4.62
CA VAL A 360 11.75 24.60 -5.41
C VAL A 360 11.27 26.05 -5.35
N ASN A 361 11.34 26.75 -6.50
CA ASN A 361 10.60 27.98 -6.73
C ASN A 361 9.11 27.63 -6.79
N PHE A 362 8.38 27.92 -5.73
CA PHE A 362 6.93 27.71 -5.67
C PHE A 362 6.23 28.83 -6.45
N GLU A 363 5.80 28.53 -7.68
CA GLU A 363 4.91 29.38 -8.47
C GLU A 363 3.44 29.06 -8.13
N GLY A 364 3.03 29.34 -6.91
CA GLY A 364 1.63 29.26 -6.49
C GLY A 364 1.04 30.66 -6.29
N SER A 365 -0.29 30.79 -6.24
CA SER A 365 -0.94 32.02 -5.85
C SER A 365 -0.56 32.41 -4.41
N ASP A 366 -0.70 33.69 -4.04
CA ASP A 366 -0.42 34.11 -2.65
C ASP A 366 -1.39 33.47 -1.63
N GLU A 367 -2.57 33.02 -2.07
CA GLU A 367 -3.50 32.20 -1.27
C GLU A 367 -2.99 30.77 -1.05
N ASP A 368 -2.36 30.17 -2.05
CA ASP A 368 -1.76 28.83 -1.92
C ASP A 368 -0.51 28.87 -1.01
N LYS A 369 0.25 29.95 -1.06
CA LYS A 369 1.41 30.19 -0.17
C LYS A 369 1.00 30.37 1.29
N ALA A 370 -0.20 30.88 1.55
CA ALA A 370 -0.72 31.06 2.91
C ALA A 370 -1.21 29.74 3.55
N LYS A 371 -1.54 28.74 2.73
CA LYS A 371 -2.06 27.42 3.17
C LYS A 371 -0.98 26.38 3.39
N VAL A 372 0.20 26.59 2.80
CA VAL A 372 1.36 25.70 2.95
C VAL A 372 2.49 26.55 3.53
N LYS A 373 2.73 26.43 4.83
CA LYS A 373 3.89 27.05 5.42
C LYS A 373 5.12 26.28 4.97
N VAL A 374 5.73 26.77 3.92
CA VAL A 374 6.95 26.21 3.34
C VAL A 374 8.11 26.70 4.20
N GLU A 375 8.61 25.85 5.08
CA GLU A 375 9.82 26.11 5.84
C GLU A 375 10.93 25.19 5.34
N ASN A 376 12.18 25.65 5.37
CA ASN A 376 13.37 24.87 4.99
C ASN A 376 13.39 23.50 5.67
N SER A 377 14.06 22.51 5.07
CA SER A 377 14.26 21.17 5.60
C SER A 377 14.25 21.13 7.10
N THR A 378 13.30 20.46 7.69
CA THR A 378 13.20 20.41 9.14
C THR A 378 13.55 19.03 9.66
N ALA A 379 14.62 18.95 10.43
CA ALA A 379 14.97 17.77 11.18
C ALA A 379 14.49 17.87 12.62
N THR A 380 13.96 16.77 13.15
CA THR A 380 13.60 16.66 14.57
C THR A 380 14.85 16.29 15.37
N GLU A 381 15.22 17.09 16.35
CA GLU A 381 16.40 16.89 17.21
C GLU A 381 16.06 16.32 18.59
N GLY A 382 14.80 16.38 19.00
CA GLY A 382 14.35 15.86 20.29
C GLY A 382 12.91 16.25 20.60
N PHE A 383 12.40 15.71 21.68
CA PHE A 383 11.06 15.98 22.17
C PHE A 383 11.10 16.75 23.48
N VAL A 384 10.05 17.54 23.75
CA VAL A 384 9.88 18.35 24.96
C VAL A 384 8.80 17.69 25.81
N ALA A 385 9.05 17.57 27.12
CA ALA A 385 8.12 16.97 28.09
C ALA A 385 7.52 18.00 29.02
N ASP A 386 6.33 17.69 29.55
CA ASP A 386 5.82 18.26 30.79
C ASP A 386 6.42 17.54 32.03
N GLU A 387 6.01 17.96 33.22
CA GLU A 387 6.41 17.37 34.51
C GLU A 387 5.94 15.91 34.69
N ASN A 388 4.94 15.45 33.93
CA ASN A 388 4.37 14.11 33.99
C ASN A 388 4.95 13.16 32.92
N GLY A 389 5.92 13.63 32.13
CA GLY A 389 6.57 12.89 31.06
C GLY A 389 5.71 12.71 29.79
N HIS A 390 4.73 13.60 29.54
CA HIS A 390 4.01 13.69 28.29
C HIS A 390 4.70 14.64 27.32
N VAL A 391 4.65 14.32 26.03
CA VAL A 391 5.15 15.22 25.00
C VAL A 391 4.31 16.49 24.95
N THR A 392 4.99 17.64 24.86
CA THR A 392 4.37 18.97 24.68
C THR A 392 4.89 19.69 23.45
N GLY A 393 5.89 19.13 22.79
CA GLY A 393 6.44 19.71 21.56
C GLY A 393 7.66 18.96 21.03
N LEU A 394 8.06 19.35 19.83
CA LEU A 394 9.25 18.84 19.12
C LEU A 394 10.27 19.96 18.96
N LYS A 395 11.53 19.70 19.33
CA LYS A 395 12.67 20.53 18.97
C LYS A 395 13.05 20.24 17.52
N VAL A 396 12.98 21.23 16.68
CA VAL A 396 13.28 21.10 15.26
C VAL A 396 14.31 22.14 14.83
N VAL A 397 15.05 21.84 13.77
CA VAL A 397 16.02 22.73 13.15
C VAL A 397 15.91 22.61 11.64
N ASN A 398 16.16 23.70 10.93
CA ASN A 398 16.28 23.62 9.48
C ASN A 398 17.59 22.94 9.09
N VAL A 399 17.54 22.15 8.02
CA VAL A 399 18.71 21.47 7.45
C VAL A 399 18.80 21.76 5.95
N ALA A 400 19.98 21.71 5.39
CA ALA A 400 20.23 21.82 3.95
C ALA A 400 20.79 20.50 3.42
N PRO A 401 20.62 20.18 2.12
CA PRO A 401 21.30 19.03 1.51
C PRO A 401 22.82 19.15 1.69
N GLY A 402 23.45 18.10 2.22
CA GLY A 402 24.92 18.07 2.32
C GLY A 402 25.57 17.71 0.98
N GLU A 403 26.73 18.28 0.68
CA GLU A 403 27.49 18.00 -0.56
C GLU A 403 27.91 16.52 -0.69
N ASN A 404 28.14 15.81 0.42
CA ASN A 404 28.65 14.43 0.43
C ASN A 404 27.97 13.54 1.48
N GLY A 405 26.74 13.81 1.90
CA GLY A 405 26.11 13.02 2.96
C GLY A 405 24.75 13.55 3.42
N PRO A 406 24.31 13.12 4.60
CA PRO A 406 23.05 13.55 5.15
C PRO A 406 22.99 15.06 5.33
N PHE A 407 21.80 15.58 5.44
CA PHE A 407 21.48 16.98 5.63
C PHE A 407 22.39 17.71 6.65
N THR A 408 22.83 18.92 6.32
CA THR A 408 23.60 19.79 7.20
C THR A 408 22.68 20.72 7.99
N ARG A 409 22.85 20.74 9.31
CA ARG A 409 22.09 21.60 10.23
C ARG A 409 22.35 23.09 9.94
N GLN A 410 21.28 23.90 9.96
CA GLN A 410 21.35 25.37 9.83
C GLN A 410 21.24 26.01 11.22
N PRO A 411 22.36 26.45 11.83
CA PRO A 411 22.33 27.08 13.16
C PRO A 411 21.48 28.34 13.19
N GLY A 412 20.79 28.58 14.29
CA GLY A 412 19.93 29.77 14.48
C GLY A 412 18.52 29.62 13.92
N THR A 413 18.15 28.40 13.48
CA THR A 413 16.79 28.07 13.01
C THR A 413 16.04 27.16 13.97
N GLU A 414 16.61 26.91 15.14
CA GLU A 414 16.03 26.07 16.17
C GLU A 414 14.71 26.64 16.69
N ARG A 415 13.69 25.79 16.75
CA ARG A 415 12.39 26.14 17.31
C ARG A 415 11.69 24.92 17.90
N VAL A 416 10.62 25.18 18.64
CA VAL A 416 9.73 24.14 19.18
C VAL A 416 8.39 24.20 18.47
N ILE A 417 7.94 23.07 17.93
CA ILE A 417 6.59 22.89 17.41
C ILE A 417 5.75 22.26 18.52
N PRO A 418 4.63 22.88 18.94
CA PRO A 418 3.75 22.31 19.95
C PRO A 418 3.15 20.97 19.48
N ALA A 419 3.06 19.98 20.38
CA ALA A 419 2.45 18.68 20.08
C ALA A 419 1.95 17.98 21.35
N ASP A 420 0.71 17.51 21.31
CA ASP A 420 0.12 16.63 22.34
C ASP A 420 0.16 15.15 21.89
N LEU A 421 0.34 14.93 20.60
CA LEU A 421 0.47 13.61 19.98
C LEU A 421 1.48 13.67 18.83
N VAL A 422 2.43 12.74 18.82
CA VAL A 422 3.40 12.59 17.74
C VAL A 422 3.24 11.21 17.10
N LEU A 423 3.13 11.19 15.76
CA LEU A 423 3.00 9.97 14.97
C LEU A 423 4.21 9.80 14.05
N ILE A 424 4.99 8.74 14.27
CA ILE A 424 6.18 8.44 13.47
C ILE A 424 5.79 7.55 12.30
N SER A 425 5.96 8.03 11.06
CA SER A 425 5.58 7.37 9.81
C SER A 425 6.72 7.35 8.77
N VAL A 426 7.95 7.06 9.22
CA VAL A 426 9.18 7.11 8.40
C VAL A 426 9.55 5.76 7.76
N GLY A 427 8.59 4.83 7.67
CA GLY A 427 8.72 3.52 7.02
C GLY A 427 9.23 2.43 7.94
N PHE A 428 9.52 1.27 7.35
CA PHE A 428 9.95 0.06 8.04
C PHE A 428 11.39 -0.30 7.68
N LEU A 429 12.00 -1.15 8.50
CA LEU A 429 13.35 -1.68 8.28
C LEU A 429 13.32 -3.05 7.59
N HIS A 430 12.65 -4.02 8.23
CA HIS A 430 12.60 -5.42 7.83
C HIS A 430 11.42 -6.13 8.53
N PRO A 431 11.09 -7.39 8.19
CA PRO A 431 10.18 -8.22 8.97
C PRO A 431 10.69 -8.45 10.40
N ASP A 432 9.80 -8.69 11.34
CA ASP A 432 10.20 -9.26 12.64
C ASP A 432 10.45 -10.76 12.45
N THR A 433 11.72 -11.13 12.37
CA THR A 433 12.19 -12.50 12.15
C THR A 433 12.71 -13.16 13.41
N THR A 434 12.58 -12.52 14.58
CA THR A 434 13.19 -13.00 15.84
C THR A 434 12.83 -14.46 16.12
N THR A 435 11.55 -14.78 16.20
CA THR A 435 11.11 -16.15 16.47
C THR A 435 11.36 -17.11 15.30
N LEU A 436 11.35 -16.59 14.07
CA LEU A 436 11.59 -17.40 12.85
C LEU A 436 13.01 -17.94 12.85
N VAL A 437 14.03 -17.10 12.99
CA VAL A 437 15.43 -17.53 12.95
C VAL A 437 15.84 -18.37 14.17
N ASP A 438 15.20 -18.13 15.32
CA ASP A 438 15.46 -18.89 16.54
C ASP A 438 14.89 -20.31 16.47
N GLN A 439 13.74 -20.51 15.84
CA GLN A 439 13.01 -21.78 15.82
C GLN A 439 13.14 -22.53 14.48
N LEU A 440 13.41 -21.81 13.39
CA LEU A 440 13.65 -22.38 12.07
C LEU A 440 14.73 -21.53 11.37
N PRO A 441 16.00 -21.96 11.40
CA PRO A 441 17.15 -21.13 11.04
C PRO A 441 17.21 -20.87 9.54
N VAL A 442 16.39 -19.91 9.07
CA VAL A 442 16.45 -19.36 7.71
C VAL A 442 17.50 -18.25 7.62
N ASP A 443 18.16 -18.14 6.49
CA ASP A 443 19.10 -17.05 6.24
C ASP A 443 18.37 -15.71 6.04
N LEU A 444 19.02 -14.63 6.46
CA LEU A 444 18.57 -13.26 6.21
C LEU A 444 19.50 -12.56 5.21
N ASP A 445 18.97 -11.61 4.44
CA ASP A 445 19.75 -10.73 3.58
C ASP A 445 20.47 -9.63 4.39
N GLY A 446 21.34 -8.86 3.75
CA GLY A 446 22.06 -7.76 4.40
C GLY A 446 21.20 -6.62 4.95
N ARG A 447 19.87 -6.64 4.71
CA ARG A 447 18.89 -5.69 5.23
C ARG A 447 17.97 -6.28 6.30
N GLY A 448 18.15 -7.56 6.64
CA GLY A 448 17.34 -8.28 7.63
C GLY A 448 16.05 -8.89 7.08
N ASN A 449 15.84 -8.92 5.75
CA ASN A 449 14.73 -9.64 5.14
C ASN A 449 15.05 -11.12 5.02
N VAL A 450 14.04 -11.98 4.92
CA VAL A 450 14.23 -13.41 4.69
C VAL A 450 14.89 -13.63 3.33
N ALA A 451 16.11 -14.19 3.33
CA ALA A 451 16.86 -14.49 2.12
C ALA A 451 16.18 -15.62 1.33
N ARG A 452 16.14 -15.49 0.01
CA ARG A 452 15.47 -16.41 -0.89
C ARG A 452 16.09 -16.39 -2.29
N ASN A 453 15.92 -17.46 -3.01
CA ASN A 453 16.32 -17.54 -4.42
C ASN A 453 15.22 -16.98 -5.36
N ASP A 454 15.45 -17.01 -6.67
CA ASP A 454 14.50 -16.52 -7.68
C ASP A 454 13.17 -17.30 -7.73
N LYS A 455 13.13 -18.50 -7.17
CA LYS A 455 11.92 -19.31 -6.95
C LYS A 455 11.32 -19.13 -5.54
N PHE A 456 11.62 -18.05 -4.86
CA PHE A 456 11.10 -17.73 -3.52
C PHE A 456 11.47 -18.72 -2.41
N ALA A 457 12.25 -19.78 -2.69
CA ALA A 457 12.70 -20.75 -1.71
C ALA A 457 13.78 -20.15 -0.81
N THR A 458 13.67 -20.39 0.50
CA THR A 458 14.65 -19.99 1.53
C THR A 458 15.79 -20.99 1.64
N SER A 459 16.68 -20.81 2.62
CA SER A 459 17.73 -21.81 2.94
C SER A 459 17.19 -23.07 3.62
N GLN A 460 15.91 -23.09 4.04
CA GLN A 460 15.25 -24.26 4.61
C GLN A 460 14.37 -24.95 3.57
N ASP A 461 14.53 -26.27 3.42
CA ASP A 461 13.74 -27.06 2.48
C ASP A 461 12.24 -27.00 2.78
N GLY A 462 11.41 -26.79 1.75
CA GLY A 462 9.97 -26.66 1.87
C GLY A 462 9.51 -25.37 2.54
N VAL A 463 10.40 -24.37 2.72
CA VAL A 463 10.07 -23.04 3.27
C VAL A 463 10.32 -21.98 2.22
N PHE A 464 9.29 -21.16 1.96
CA PHE A 464 9.29 -20.10 0.96
C PHE A 464 8.99 -18.76 1.61
N ALA A 465 9.40 -17.65 0.98
CA ALA A 465 9.10 -16.31 1.47
C ALA A 465 8.66 -15.39 0.35
N CYS A 466 7.56 -14.62 0.54
CA CYS A 466 7.05 -13.68 -0.45
C CYS A 466 6.59 -12.34 0.16
N GLY A 467 6.41 -11.37 -0.71
CA GLY A 467 6.06 -10.00 -0.32
C GLY A 467 7.18 -9.31 0.45
N ASP A 468 6.80 -8.37 1.29
CA ASP A 468 7.76 -7.54 2.02
C ASP A 468 8.64 -8.33 3.00
N ALA A 469 8.25 -9.55 3.37
CA ALA A 469 9.06 -10.45 4.20
C ALA A 469 10.42 -10.77 3.57
N GLY A 470 10.47 -10.91 2.24
CA GLY A 470 11.71 -11.21 1.52
C GLY A 470 12.21 -10.04 0.66
N ARG A 471 11.30 -9.17 0.18
CA ARG A 471 11.65 -8.01 -0.66
C ARG A 471 12.07 -6.78 0.16
N GLY A 472 11.55 -6.65 1.37
CA GLY A 472 11.48 -5.40 2.13
C GLY A 472 10.26 -4.58 1.69
N GLN A 473 10.02 -3.47 2.36
CA GLN A 473 8.87 -2.60 2.14
C GLN A 473 8.66 -2.28 0.66
N SER A 474 7.45 -2.57 0.14
CA SER A 474 7.11 -2.41 -1.27
C SER A 474 5.65 -1.99 -1.48
N LEU A 475 5.16 -2.03 -2.71
CA LEU A 475 3.80 -1.67 -3.06
C LEU A 475 2.87 -2.89 -3.03
N VAL A 476 1.57 -2.67 -2.79
CA VAL A 476 0.56 -3.73 -2.76
C VAL A 476 0.56 -4.60 -4.01
N VAL A 477 0.73 -3.99 -5.19
CA VAL A 477 0.79 -4.71 -6.48
C VAL A 477 2.01 -5.64 -6.58
N TRP A 478 3.15 -5.27 -5.98
CA TRP A 478 4.33 -6.14 -5.87
C TRP A 478 4.07 -7.30 -4.93
N ALA A 479 3.43 -7.04 -3.78
CA ALA A 479 3.09 -8.08 -2.82
C ALA A 479 2.16 -9.14 -3.44
N ILE A 480 1.11 -8.73 -4.16
CA ILE A 480 0.20 -9.64 -4.87
C ILE A 480 0.97 -10.46 -5.94
N SER A 481 1.80 -9.78 -6.74
CA SER A 481 2.58 -10.43 -7.80
C SER A 481 3.56 -11.47 -7.25
N GLU A 482 4.23 -11.17 -6.14
CA GLU A 482 5.10 -12.14 -5.47
C GLU A 482 4.33 -13.31 -4.85
N GLY A 483 3.15 -13.05 -4.27
CA GLY A 483 2.29 -14.12 -3.77
C GLY A 483 1.91 -15.11 -4.87
N ARG A 484 1.54 -14.61 -6.06
CA ARG A 484 1.25 -15.44 -7.23
C ARG A 484 2.45 -16.25 -7.69
N SER A 485 3.61 -15.62 -7.82
CA SER A 485 4.83 -16.29 -8.28
C SER A 485 5.37 -17.31 -7.25
N CYS A 486 5.25 -16.99 -5.96
CA CYS A 486 5.58 -17.91 -4.87
C CYS A 486 4.66 -19.13 -4.88
N ALA A 487 3.36 -18.95 -5.14
CA ALA A 487 2.43 -20.07 -5.27
C ALA A 487 2.85 -21.03 -6.39
N ALA A 488 3.26 -20.51 -7.55
CA ALA A 488 3.78 -21.32 -8.64
C ALA A 488 5.03 -22.11 -8.24
N ALA A 489 5.94 -21.49 -7.49
CA ALA A 489 7.15 -22.17 -7.01
C ALA A 489 6.84 -23.26 -5.96
N VAL A 490 5.88 -23.01 -5.07
CA VAL A 490 5.41 -24.00 -4.09
C VAL A 490 4.71 -25.18 -4.78
N ASP A 491 3.82 -24.91 -5.75
CA ASP A 491 3.14 -25.94 -6.52
C ASP A 491 4.15 -26.81 -7.30
N GLU A 492 5.14 -26.19 -7.98
CA GLU A 492 6.22 -26.92 -8.65
C GLU A 492 7.04 -27.79 -7.66
N TYR A 493 7.32 -27.29 -6.47
CA TYR A 493 8.04 -28.04 -5.43
C TYR A 493 7.26 -29.27 -4.97
N LEU A 494 5.95 -29.13 -4.76
CA LEU A 494 5.08 -30.18 -4.22
C LEU A 494 4.70 -31.25 -5.27
N THR A 495 4.54 -30.84 -6.53
CA THR A 495 3.99 -31.71 -7.59
C THR A 495 4.99 -32.04 -8.70
N GLY A 496 6.15 -31.39 -8.74
CA GLY A 496 7.19 -31.54 -9.76
C GLY A 496 6.97 -30.70 -11.02
N SER A 497 5.81 -30.03 -11.18
CA SER A 497 5.50 -29.12 -12.28
C SER A 497 4.39 -28.16 -11.86
N THR A 498 4.24 -27.03 -12.56
CA THR A 498 3.16 -26.08 -12.27
C THR A 498 2.56 -25.48 -13.56
N GLU A 499 1.26 -25.23 -13.53
CA GLU A 499 0.55 -24.41 -14.54
C GLU A 499 0.18 -23.04 -13.96
N LEU A 500 0.52 -22.76 -12.70
CA LEU A 500 0.23 -21.49 -12.07
C LEU A 500 1.08 -20.35 -12.68
N PRO A 501 0.52 -19.15 -12.83
CA PRO A 501 1.26 -18.02 -13.38
C PRO A 501 2.34 -17.54 -12.41
N ALA A 502 3.55 -17.28 -12.93
CA ALA A 502 4.67 -16.69 -12.22
C ALA A 502 5.06 -15.35 -12.88
N PRO A 503 4.34 -14.25 -12.62
CA PRO A 503 4.56 -12.98 -13.33
C PRO A 503 5.95 -12.37 -13.10
N ILE A 504 6.60 -12.67 -11.97
CA ILE A 504 7.92 -12.17 -11.63
C ILE A 504 8.79 -13.24 -10.96
N VAL A 505 10.10 -13.03 -10.98
CA VAL A 505 11.07 -13.74 -10.11
C VAL A 505 11.40 -12.86 -8.89
N ALA A 506 11.91 -13.46 -7.81
CA ALA A 506 12.16 -12.72 -6.56
C ALA A 506 13.18 -11.57 -6.71
N SER A 507 14.16 -11.70 -7.60
CA SER A 507 15.15 -10.66 -7.92
C SER A 507 14.63 -9.53 -8.82
N LYS A 508 13.39 -9.61 -9.34
CA LYS A 508 12.81 -8.57 -10.19
C LYS A 508 12.69 -7.24 -9.46
N HIS A 509 13.30 -6.21 -10.02
CA HIS A 509 13.18 -4.85 -9.51
C HIS A 509 12.08 -4.04 -10.23
N PRO A 510 11.43 -3.10 -9.52
CA PRO A 510 10.48 -2.19 -10.13
C PRO A 510 11.14 -1.35 -11.23
N MET A 511 10.36 -0.95 -12.26
CA MET A 511 10.71 0.15 -13.17
C MET A 511 10.60 1.49 -12.43
N MET A 512 11.28 1.61 -11.31
CA MET A 512 11.40 2.80 -10.47
C MET A 512 12.87 3.10 -10.30
N LEU A 513 13.23 4.37 -10.30
CA LEU A 513 14.59 4.75 -9.93
C LEU A 513 14.83 4.46 -8.43
N PRO A 514 15.99 3.96 -8.05
CA PRO A 514 16.34 3.78 -6.64
C PRO A 514 16.23 5.12 -5.88
N ARG A 515 15.91 5.02 -4.59
CA ARG A 515 15.85 6.19 -3.69
C ARG A 515 17.23 6.71 -3.38
#